data_a37d74a73d8c09a808c4176ca0369d12
#
_entry.id   a37d74a73d8c09a808c4176ca0369d12
#
_cell.length_a   1.000
_cell.length_b   1.000
_cell.length_c   1.000
_cell.angle_alpha   90.00
_cell.angle_beta   90.00
_cell.angle_gamma   90.00
#
_symmetry.space_group_name_H-M   'P 1'
#
loop_
_entity.id
_entity.type
_entity.pdbx_description
1 polymer ?
#
loop_
_entity_poly.entity_id
_entity_poly.type
_entity_poly.pdbx_seq_one_letter_code
_entity_poly.pdbx_strand_id
1 'polypeptide(L)'
;MQAVGRRDPIFRAIEAMTALAEIFERRREVLARDAGVTPEQWRVLEEISTEHFIPSMFARSRDSSAAAVSKILRQLLDSSLVSAAIGRADRRNRRYKLTAKGNKVLDALRGSRQAAIEAIWTGFSREELAAFSMFATKLSDRIERYSRGKSARRAAAVR
;
A
#
# COMPACT_ATOMS: atom_id res chain seq x y z
N MET A 1 -32.67 -13.44 -15.98
CA MET A 1 -31.44 -13.21 -15.21
C MET A 1 -30.89 -14.58 -14.84
N GLN A 2 -30.00 -15.12 -15.71
CA GLN A 2 -29.45 -16.47 -15.51
C GLN A 2 -28.51 -16.44 -14.31
N ALA A 3 -28.72 -17.34 -13.35
CA ALA A 3 -27.84 -17.59 -12.24
C ALA A 3 -26.45 -17.97 -12.77
N VAL A 4 -25.48 -17.08 -12.66
CA VAL A 4 -24.09 -17.35 -12.99
C VAL A 4 -23.59 -18.30 -11.90
N GLY A 5 -23.57 -19.57 -12.27
CA GLY A 5 -23.24 -20.65 -11.33
C GLY A 5 -21.78 -20.55 -10.88
N ARG A 6 -21.47 -21.07 -9.67
CA ARG A 6 -20.14 -21.21 -9.01
C ARG A 6 -19.02 -21.78 -9.91
N ARG A 7 -19.28 -22.13 -11.17
CA ARG A 7 -18.33 -22.68 -12.15
C ARG A 7 -17.86 -21.68 -13.20
N ASP A 8 -18.36 -20.45 -13.20
CA ASP A 8 -17.93 -19.42 -14.15
C ASP A 8 -16.47 -19.05 -13.90
N PRO A 9 -15.61 -19.05 -14.92
CA PRO A 9 -14.20 -18.64 -14.81
C PRO A 9 -14.03 -17.28 -14.18
N ILE A 10 -14.97 -16.34 -14.39
CA ILE A 10 -14.95 -15.00 -13.80
C ILE A 10 -15.09 -15.08 -12.28
N PHE A 11 -16.05 -15.84 -11.76
CA PHE A 11 -16.24 -15.99 -10.33
C PHE A 11 -15.04 -16.64 -9.65
N ARG A 12 -14.48 -17.70 -10.26
CA ARG A 12 -13.26 -18.33 -9.74
C ARG A 12 -12.07 -17.38 -9.72
N ALA A 13 -11.92 -16.53 -10.73
CA ALA A 13 -10.86 -15.51 -10.75
C ALA A 13 -11.08 -14.48 -9.65
N ILE A 14 -12.31 -14.01 -9.42
CA ILE A 14 -12.64 -13.08 -8.34
C ILE A 14 -12.36 -13.70 -6.97
N GLU A 15 -12.81 -14.94 -6.74
CA GLU A 15 -12.55 -15.67 -5.49
C GLU A 15 -11.04 -15.83 -5.23
N ALA A 16 -10.27 -16.23 -6.25
CA ALA A 16 -8.83 -16.38 -6.14
C ALA A 16 -8.12 -15.06 -5.81
N MET A 17 -8.50 -13.97 -6.46
CA MET A 17 -7.95 -12.64 -6.17
C MET A 17 -8.32 -12.15 -4.77
N THR A 18 -9.56 -12.38 -4.34
CA THR A 18 -10.01 -12.00 -2.99
C THR A 18 -9.21 -12.76 -1.94
N ALA A 19 -9.10 -14.08 -2.07
CA ALA A 19 -8.32 -14.91 -1.16
C ALA A 19 -6.84 -14.50 -1.12
N LEU A 20 -6.25 -14.19 -2.27
CA LEU A 20 -4.87 -13.73 -2.38
C LEU A 20 -4.67 -12.38 -1.68
N ALA A 21 -5.58 -11.42 -1.89
CA ALA A 21 -5.53 -10.13 -1.23
C ALA A 21 -5.61 -10.26 0.30
N GLU A 22 -6.50 -11.11 0.82
CA GLU A 22 -6.62 -11.38 2.26
C GLU A 22 -5.34 -12.02 2.84
N ILE A 23 -4.71 -12.94 2.11
CA ILE A 23 -3.45 -13.56 2.52
C ILE A 23 -2.33 -12.50 2.58
N PHE A 24 -2.22 -11.62 1.60
CA PHE A 24 -1.24 -10.55 1.59
C PHE A 24 -1.44 -9.55 2.74
N GLU A 25 -2.70 -9.17 3.02
CA GLU A 25 -2.97 -8.25 4.15
C GLU A 25 -2.66 -8.91 5.49
N ARG A 26 -3.10 -10.14 5.74
CA ARG A 26 -2.74 -10.87 6.98
C ARG A 26 -1.23 -10.98 7.16
N ARG A 27 -0.50 -11.29 6.09
CA ARG A 27 0.95 -11.37 6.15
C ARG A 27 1.58 -10.02 6.48
N ARG A 28 1.08 -8.94 5.89
CA ARG A 28 1.52 -7.57 6.18
C ARG A 28 1.30 -7.21 7.65
N GLU A 29 0.14 -7.56 8.19
CA GLU A 29 -0.19 -7.35 9.61
C GLU A 29 0.78 -8.10 10.54
N VAL A 30 1.07 -9.36 10.24
CA VAL A 30 2.03 -10.16 11.03
C VAL A 30 3.41 -9.53 10.99
N LEU A 31 3.94 -9.23 9.81
CA LEU A 31 5.27 -8.63 9.67
C LEU A 31 5.38 -7.28 10.37
N ALA A 32 4.36 -6.42 10.23
CA ALA A 32 4.32 -5.13 10.89
C ALA A 32 4.31 -5.27 12.41
N ARG A 33 3.45 -6.14 12.94
CA ARG A 33 3.36 -6.43 14.37
C ARG A 33 4.69 -6.96 14.93
N ASP A 34 5.33 -7.89 14.24
CA ASP A 34 6.61 -8.46 14.67
C ASP A 34 7.74 -7.41 14.69
N ALA A 35 7.64 -6.38 13.85
CA ALA A 35 8.54 -5.24 13.85
C ALA A 35 8.10 -4.11 14.80
N GLY A 36 7.01 -4.26 15.55
CA GLY A 36 6.49 -3.28 16.52
C GLY A 36 5.84 -2.06 15.88
N VAL A 37 5.28 -2.19 14.68
CA VAL A 37 4.58 -1.11 13.97
C VAL A 37 3.23 -1.59 13.41
N THR A 38 2.38 -0.67 12.98
CA THR A 38 1.17 -1.01 12.20
C THR A 38 1.49 -1.06 10.71
N PRO A 39 0.64 -1.72 9.88
CA PRO A 39 0.77 -1.70 8.43
C PRO A 39 0.79 -0.28 7.84
N GLU A 40 0.03 0.65 8.41
CA GLU A 40 -0.03 2.05 7.98
C GLU A 40 1.26 2.78 8.35
N GLN A 41 1.79 2.56 9.54
CA GLN A 41 3.09 3.10 9.97
C GLN A 41 4.21 2.59 9.07
N TRP A 42 4.21 1.29 8.72
CA TRP A 42 5.16 0.73 7.77
C TRP A 42 5.12 1.46 6.42
N ARG A 43 3.92 1.67 5.86
CA ARG A 43 3.76 2.40 4.58
C ARG A 43 4.34 3.81 4.64
N VAL A 44 4.12 4.52 5.76
CA VAL A 44 4.67 5.87 5.95
C VAL A 44 6.19 5.83 6.10
N LEU A 45 6.76 4.87 6.82
CA LEU A 45 8.22 4.68 6.94
C LEU A 45 8.86 4.42 5.57
N GLU A 46 8.25 3.55 4.74
CA GLU A 46 8.74 3.30 3.37
C GLU A 46 8.74 4.59 2.55
N GLU A 47 7.69 5.38 2.60
CA GLU A 47 7.60 6.62 1.84
C GLU A 47 8.60 7.68 2.33
N ILE A 48 8.79 7.82 3.65
CA ILE A 48 9.80 8.73 4.22
C ILE A 48 11.21 8.31 3.77
N SER A 49 11.48 7.02 3.60
CA SER A 49 12.78 6.52 3.14
C SER A 49 13.14 6.94 1.71
N THR A 50 12.18 7.39 0.91
CA THR A 50 12.43 7.89 -0.45
C THR A 50 12.97 9.32 -0.47
N GLU A 51 13.03 10.00 0.66
CA GLU A 51 13.43 11.42 0.83
C GLU A 51 12.51 12.45 0.15
N HIS A 52 11.45 12.01 -0.53
CA HIS A 52 10.47 12.88 -1.23
C HIS A 52 9.09 12.89 -0.55
N PHE A 53 9.04 12.50 0.72
CA PHE A 53 7.79 12.39 1.46
C PHE A 53 7.11 13.76 1.67
N ILE A 54 5.91 13.90 1.12
CA ILE A 54 5.02 15.04 1.33
C ILE A 54 3.70 14.50 1.90
N PRO A 55 3.33 14.82 3.16
CA PRO A 55 2.16 14.25 3.83
C PRO A 55 0.84 14.41 3.06
N SER A 56 0.61 15.57 2.45
CA SER A 56 -0.61 15.83 1.68
C SER A 56 -0.68 15.04 0.36
N MET A 57 0.44 14.82 -0.29
CA MET A 57 0.52 13.97 -1.49
C MET A 57 0.31 12.50 -1.12
N PHE A 58 0.93 12.05 -0.02
CA PHE A 58 0.73 10.70 0.50
C PHE A 58 -0.73 10.44 0.86
N ALA A 59 -1.38 11.37 1.57
CA ALA A 59 -2.80 11.24 1.91
C ALA A 59 -3.66 11.09 0.65
N ARG A 60 -3.43 11.93 -0.37
CA ARG A 60 -4.17 11.91 -1.63
C ARG A 60 -3.95 10.61 -2.42
N SER A 61 -2.71 10.13 -2.52
CA SER A 61 -2.39 8.90 -3.27
C SER A 61 -2.96 7.63 -2.62
N ARG A 62 -3.35 7.71 -1.36
CA ARG A 62 -3.85 6.57 -0.56
C ARG A 62 -5.33 6.67 -0.20
N ASP A 63 -6.05 7.62 -0.76
CA ASP A 63 -7.47 7.88 -0.39
C ASP A 63 -7.64 8.04 1.13
N SER A 64 -6.62 8.62 1.78
CA SER A 64 -6.57 8.83 3.23
C SER A 64 -6.77 10.30 3.58
N SER A 65 -7.28 10.57 4.77
CA SER A 65 -7.41 11.95 5.24
C SER A 65 -6.07 12.51 5.74
N ALA A 66 -5.87 13.82 5.59
CA ALA A 66 -4.72 14.51 6.15
C ALA A 66 -4.61 14.32 7.68
N ALA A 67 -5.76 14.23 8.37
CA ALA A 67 -5.83 13.96 9.81
C ALA A 67 -5.29 12.56 10.16
N ALA A 68 -5.63 11.53 9.37
CA ALA A 68 -5.13 10.17 9.57
C ALA A 68 -3.61 10.11 9.39
N VAL A 69 -3.08 10.71 8.32
CA VAL A 69 -1.63 10.79 8.09
C VAL A 69 -0.92 11.54 9.21
N SER A 70 -1.48 12.67 9.67
CA SER A 70 -0.94 13.45 10.79
C SER A 70 -0.91 12.65 12.09
N LYS A 71 -1.93 11.81 12.36
CA LYS A 71 -1.97 10.91 13.50
C LYS A 71 -0.85 9.88 13.44
N ILE A 72 -0.66 9.24 12.28
CA ILE A 72 0.43 8.26 12.07
C ILE A 72 1.80 8.92 12.28
N LEU A 73 2.03 10.10 11.69
CA LEU A 73 3.28 10.83 11.85
C LEU A 73 3.58 11.18 13.32
N ARG A 74 2.56 11.59 14.09
CA ARG A 74 2.70 11.83 15.52
C ARG A 74 3.14 10.57 16.25
N GLN A 75 2.49 9.45 16.01
CA GLN A 75 2.85 8.17 16.61
C GLN A 75 4.29 7.75 16.28
N LEU A 76 4.74 7.96 15.04
CA LEU A 76 6.11 7.66 14.60
C LEU A 76 7.15 8.58 15.25
N LEU A 77 6.81 9.86 15.49
CA LEU A 77 7.64 10.80 16.24
C LEU A 77 7.73 10.39 17.72
N ASP A 78 6.59 10.09 18.35
CA ASP A 78 6.52 9.69 19.77
C ASP A 78 7.31 8.39 20.03
N SER A 79 7.29 7.45 19.08
CA SER A 79 8.08 6.21 19.14
C SER A 79 9.55 6.38 18.71
N SER A 80 9.96 7.60 18.35
CA SER A 80 11.31 7.93 17.89
C SER A 80 11.75 7.14 16.64
N LEU A 81 10.80 6.72 15.79
CA LEU A 81 11.11 6.08 14.50
C LEU A 81 11.39 7.11 13.41
N VAL A 82 10.82 8.31 13.57
CA VAL A 82 10.96 9.43 12.65
C VAL A 82 11.38 10.67 13.43
N SER A 83 12.15 11.54 12.81
CA SER A 83 12.44 12.90 13.27
C SER A 83 11.81 13.91 12.31
N ALA A 84 11.45 15.08 12.82
CA ALA A 84 10.96 16.19 12.02
C ALA A 84 11.89 17.39 12.18
N ALA A 85 12.32 17.98 11.06
CA ALA A 85 13.05 19.23 11.04
C ALA A 85 12.19 20.31 10.36
N ILE A 86 12.23 21.51 10.90
CA ILE A 86 11.60 22.68 10.28
C ILE A 86 12.50 23.11 9.11
N GLY A 87 11.95 23.17 7.90
CA GLY A 87 12.69 23.64 6.73
C GLY A 87 13.15 25.08 6.92
N ARG A 88 14.44 25.38 6.64
CA ARG A 88 14.99 26.74 6.77
C ARG A 88 14.29 27.77 5.89
N ALA A 89 13.73 27.34 4.76
CA ALA A 89 13.09 28.21 3.77
C ALA A 89 11.58 28.41 3.99
N ASP A 90 10.90 27.47 4.66
CA ASP A 90 9.46 27.55 4.91
C ASP A 90 9.12 26.84 6.23
N ARG A 91 8.77 27.64 7.25
CA ARG A 91 8.38 27.16 8.59
C ARG A 91 7.10 26.29 8.58
N ARG A 92 6.36 26.26 7.46
CA ARG A 92 5.16 25.45 7.30
C ARG A 92 5.47 24.05 6.75
N ASN A 93 6.64 23.82 6.16
CA ASN A 93 7.06 22.55 5.60
C ASN A 93 7.99 21.80 6.56
N ARG A 94 7.43 20.86 7.30
CA ARG A 94 8.19 19.89 8.08
C ARG A 94 8.79 18.84 7.16
N ARG A 95 10.10 18.65 7.25
CA ARG A 95 10.79 17.53 6.61
C ARG A 95 10.90 16.39 7.61
N TYR A 96 10.42 15.23 7.20
CA TYR A 96 10.48 14.01 8.00
C TYR A 96 11.65 13.16 7.52
N LYS A 97 12.38 12.57 8.47
CA LYS A 97 13.48 11.63 8.19
C LYS A 97 13.40 10.44 9.13
N LEU A 98 13.82 9.27 8.65
CA LEU A 98 14.00 8.13 9.52
C LEU A 98 15.12 8.38 10.52
N THR A 99 14.93 7.95 11.77
CA THR A 99 16.00 7.87 12.76
C THR A 99 16.82 6.60 12.56
N ALA A 100 17.91 6.40 13.29
CA ALA A 100 18.63 5.11 13.30
C ALA A 100 17.72 3.96 13.72
N LYS A 101 16.79 4.18 14.68
CA LYS A 101 15.79 3.21 15.10
C LYS A 101 14.78 2.93 13.98
N GLY A 102 14.31 3.97 13.29
CA GLY A 102 13.39 3.82 12.15
C GLY A 102 14.01 3.05 10.99
N ASN A 103 15.27 3.30 10.68
CA ASN A 103 16.01 2.54 9.67
C ASN A 103 16.11 1.05 10.04
N LYS A 104 16.48 0.71 11.28
CA LYS A 104 16.54 -0.68 11.74
C LYS A 104 15.20 -1.40 11.61
N VAL A 105 14.10 -0.75 11.96
CA VAL A 105 12.75 -1.33 11.80
C VAL A 105 12.43 -1.56 10.33
N LEU A 106 12.70 -0.57 9.48
CA LEU A 106 12.42 -0.68 8.04
C LEU A 106 13.29 -1.75 7.37
N ASP A 107 14.55 -1.86 7.75
CA ASP A 107 15.47 -2.89 7.23
C ASP A 107 15.04 -4.29 7.66
N ALA A 108 14.58 -4.50 8.89
CA ALA A 108 14.01 -5.76 9.36
C ALA A 108 12.76 -6.15 8.55
N LEU A 109 11.86 -5.19 8.29
CA LEU A 109 10.67 -5.40 7.47
C LEU A 109 11.02 -5.77 6.03
N ARG A 110 12.00 -5.08 5.44
CA ARG A 110 12.51 -5.36 4.07
C ARG A 110 13.16 -6.72 4.00
N GLY A 111 13.98 -7.09 4.98
CA GLY A 111 14.61 -8.40 5.07
C GLY A 111 13.60 -9.52 5.16
N SER A 112 12.60 -9.40 6.04
CA SER A 112 11.52 -10.38 6.18
C SER A 112 10.67 -10.52 4.90
N ARG A 113 10.44 -9.40 4.20
CA ARG A 113 9.75 -9.42 2.90
C ARG A 113 10.60 -10.11 1.84
N GLN A 114 11.89 -9.81 1.79
CA GLN A 114 12.84 -10.42 0.83
C GLN A 114 12.94 -11.93 1.03
N ALA A 115 13.10 -12.39 2.26
CA ALA A 115 13.12 -13.81 2.59
C ALA A 115 11.83 -14.53 2.13
N ALA A 116 10.67 -13.87 2.28
CA ALA A 116 9.41 -14.42 1.80
C ALA A 116 9.32 -14.46 0.27
N ILE A 117 9.85 -13.45 -0.42
CA ILE A 117 9.92 -13.43 -1.89
C ILE A 117 10.76 -14.63 -2.34
N GLU A 118 11.93 -14.84 -1.79
CA GLU A 118 12.80 -15.96 -2.12
C GLU A 118 12.13 -17.31 -1.86
N ALA A 119 11.49 -17.49 -0.70
CA ALA A 119 10.86 -18.75 -0.34
C ALA A 119 9.61 -19.10 -1.16
N ILE A 120 8.85 -18.10 -1.61
CA ILE A 120 7.54 -18.31 -2.23
C ILE A 120 7.61 -18.20 -3.75
N TRP A 121 8.32 -17.19 -4.26
CA TRP A 121 8.23 -16.81 -5.68
C TRP A 121 9.22 -17.52 -6.58
N THR A 122 10.31 -18.09 -6.03
CA THR A 122 11.30 -18.83 -6.81
C THR A 122 10.79 -20.14 -7.39
N GLY A 123 9.63 -20.63 -6.90
CA GLY A 123 8.96 -21.83 -7.42
C GLY A 123 8.15 -21.60 -8.71
N PHE A 124 7.98 -20.35 -9.15
CA PHE A 124 7.22 -20.01 -10.35
C PHE A 124 8.13 -19.70 -11.53
N SER A 125 7.71 -20.12 -12.71
CA SER A 125 8.42 -19.81 -13.96
C SER A 125 8.29 -18.31 -14.31
N ARG A 126 9.20 -17.81 -15.14
CA ARG A 126 9.13 -16.43 -15.65
C ARG A 126 7.85 -16.19 -16.46
N GLU A 127 7.41 -17.19 -17.19
CA GLU A 127 6.19 -17.15 -18.03
C GLU A 127 4.94 -17.03 -17.17
N GLU A 128 4.83 -17.79 -16.08
CA GLU A 128 3.73 -17.70 -15.13
C GLU A 128 3.67 -16.32 -14.45
N LEU A 129 4.80 -15.82 -14.00
CA LEU A 129 4.88 -14.49 -13.38
C LEU A 129 4.55 -13.37 -14.37
N ALA A 130 5.02 -13.48 -15.62
CA ALA A 130 4.70 -12.52 -16.68
C ALA A 130 3.21 -12.54 -17.03
N ALA A 131 2.63 -13.72 -17.20
CA ALA A 131 1.21 -13.89 -17.51
C ALA A 131 0.33 -13.30 -16.39
N PHE A 132 0.65 -13.60 -15.13
CA PHE A 132 -0.05 -13.03 -13.98
C PHE A 132 0.06 -11.50 -13.94
N SER A 133 1.26 -10.96 -14.13
CA SER A 133 1.50 -9.52 -14.09
C SER A 133 0.73 -8.79 -15.18
N MET A 134 0.75 -9.30 -16.42
CA MET A 134 -0.01 -8.73 -17.54
C MET A 134 -1.51 -8.77 -17.28
N PHE A 135 -2.03 -9.90 -16.79
CA PHE A 135 -3.45 -10.04 -16.47
C PHE A 135 -3.87 -9.06 -15.36
N ALA A 136 -3.12 -9.02 -14.27
CA ALA A 136 -3.41 -8.15 -13.14
C ALA A 136 -3.41 -6.67 -13.54
N THR A 137 -2.39 -6.22 -14.30
CA THR A 137 -2.32 -4.84 -14.82
C THR A 137 -3.52 -4.51 -15.71
N LYS A 138 -3.83 -5.38 -16.69
CA LYS A 138 -4.96 -5.18 -17.58
C LYS A 138 -6.30 -5.12 -16.85
N LEU A 139 -6.46 -5.92 -15.80
CA LEU A 139 -7.66 -5.94 -14.97
C LEU A 139 -7.76 -4.65 -14.15
N SER A 140 -6.68 -4.23 -13.50
CA SER A 140 -6.62 -2.97 -12.74
C SER A 140 -7.00 -1.77 -13.60
N ASP A 141 -6.44 -1.64 -14.80
CA ASP A 141 -6.77 -0.57 -15.74
C ASP A 141 -8.26 -0.56 -16.15
N ARG A 142 -8.85 -1.74 -16.29
CA ARG A 142 -10.29 -1.84 -16.62
C ARG A 142 -11.17 -1.42 -15.45
N ILE A 143 -10.84 -1.84 -14.24
CA ILE A 143 -11.56 -1.48 -13.01
C ILE A 143 -11.51 0.04 -12.81
N GLU A 144 -10.33 0.64 -12.93
CA GLU A 144 -10.17 2.09 -12.78
C GLU A 144 -10.95 2.89 -13.83
N ARG A 145 -10.91 2.46 -15.10
CA ARG A 145 -11.70 3.11 -16.16
C ARG A 145 -13.20 3.03 -15.89
N TYR A 146 -13.67 1.87 -15.45
CA TYR A 146 -15.07 1.67 -15.09
C TYR A 146 -15.49 2.57 -13.91
N SER A 147 -14.67 2.66 -12.88
CA SER A 147 -14.93 3.48 -11.69
C SER A 147 -14.96 4.98 -12.03
N ARG A 148 -14.00 5.46 -12.83
CA ARG A 148 -13.97 6.85 -13.31
C ARG A 148 -15.20 7.20 -14.16
N GLY A 149 -15.63 6.32 -15.05
CA GLY A 149 -16.82 6.50 -15.87
C GLY A 149 -18.12 6.59 -15.04
N LYS A 150 -18.22 5.80 -13.98
CA LYS A 150 -19.37 5.86 -13.03
C LYS A 150 -19.39 7.16 -12.24
N SER A 151 -18.24 7.62 -11.75
CA SER A 151 -18.12 8.88 -11.00
C SER A 151 -18.48 10.09 -11.86
N ALA A 152 -18.03 10.11 -13.12
CA ALA A 152 -18.37 11.18 -14.06
C ALA A 152 -19.87 11.23 -14.38
N ARG A 153 -20.51 10.07 -14.59
CA ARG A 153 -21.96 9.98 -14.83
C ARG A 153 -22.78 10.43 -13.61
N ARG A 154 -22.33 10.08 -12.40
CA ARG A 154 -22.99 10.49 -11.16
C ARG A 154 -22.87 12.00 -10.93
N ALA A 155 -21.73 12.59 -11.22
CA ALA A 155 -21.54 14.04 -11.14
C ALA A 155 -22.37 14.82 -12.17
N ALA A 156 -22.60 14.24 -13.36
CA ALA A 156 -23.45 14.83 -14.40
C ALA A 156 -24.94 14.73 -14.09
N ALA A 157 -25.38 13.71 -13.33
CA ALA A 157 -26.78 13.50 -12.97
C ALA A 157 -27.24 14.35 -11.75
N VAL A 158 -26.32 15.03 -11.07
CA VAL A 158 -26.60 15.90 -9.89
C VAL A 158 -26.61 17.38 -10.28
N ARG A 159 -26.36 17.69 -11.56
CA ARG A 159 -26.48 19.04 -12.12
C ARG A 159 -27.81 19.21 -12.88
#